data_289170a121cd86c828c0c6780795eefa
#
_entry.id   289170a121cd86c828c0c6780795eefa
#
_cell.length_a   1.000
_cell.length_b   1.000
_cell.length_c   1.000
_cell.angle_alpha   90.00
_cell.angle_beta   90.00
_cell.angle_gamma   90.00
#
_symmetry.space_group_name_H-M   'P 1'
#
loop_
_entity.id
_entity.type
_entity.pdbx_description
1 polymer ?
#
loop_
_entity_poly.entity_id
_entity_poly.type
_entity_poly.pdbx_seq_one_letter_code
_entity_poly.pdbx_strand_id
1 'polypeptide(L)'
;MSLYLVLDQGTSSTKAFLFNAVGDVLYSNRIKHLLHRPKLHHVESDPIDIATACVTLISEAIKFSKSISETIKCMGLAVQRSTFLFWDKQNLKPLTPAISWQDNRAKNIENELQSLKNTIFEKTGQPLSGHFGGPKFLHLIRNNPFLASAIENKSAWFGPLSSFLTHSLTGKCFVDGSIACRSIMMGLESLEWDDDLCSLFGATSDVLPEVKPTLHDFGLVEINDDAIPLYCVIGDQQAALIGQGGWAEESVAINLGTSGSLQINSGENPTRINGLLSSVLWSSQSERYYILEGTINACNSLFYWLETDLGIPHREMVWEERCSKTESSGVFFPGFWGIAAPYWVSGKSNSLHGFPANPEKNEIIRAGMESIGFLIHDIFSTVNHVQSLSPDFITVSGGGARTPLLQFISDILQIPIGVSSMKDKTAMGVFNLLKISEDVNWKPSPTSCSTILNPKMNKVDRMKKLESWRKVLISEGIQPTISQ
;
A
#
# COMPACT_ATOMS: atom_id res chain seq x y z
N MET A 1 -13.66 7.69 -30.29
CA MET A 1 -12.51 7.93 -29.36
C MET A 1 -12.11 6.60 -28.74
N SER A 2 -10.83 6.39 -28.39
CA SER A 2 -10.43 5.17 -27.69
C SER A 2 -10.67 5.32 -26.20
N LEU A 3 -11.25 4.31 -25.56
CA LEU A 3 -11.47 4.25 -24.12
C LEU A 3 -10.47 3.30 -23.45
N TYR A 4 -10.17 3.56 -22.19
CA TYR A 4 -9.27 2.78 -21.34
C TYR A 4 -10.07 2.29 -20.13
N LEU A 5 -10.13 0.98 -19.94
CA LEU A 5 -10.80 0.38 -18.81
C LEU A 5 -9.80 0.14 -17.68
N VAL A 6 -10.11 0.57 -16.48
CA VAL A 6 -9.32 0.31 -15.28
C VAL A 6 -10.19 -0.39 -14.25
N LEU A 7 -9.69 -1.50 -13.72
CA LEU A 7 -10.22 -2.12 -12.50
C LEU A 7 -9.31 -1.78 -11.32
N ASP A 8 -9.90 -1.28 -10.24
CA ASP A 8 -9.28 -1.08 -8.93
C ASP A 8 -9.87 -2.08 -7.95
N GLN A 9 -9.17 -3.20 -7.74
CA GLN A 9 -9.58 -4.28 -6.83
C GLN A 9 -8.98 -4.03 -5.45
N GLY A 10 -9.72 -3.38 -4.58
CA GLY A 10 -9.36 -3.14 -3.18
C GLY A 10 -9.94 -4.16 -2.22
N THR A 11 -9.62 -4.01 -0.93
CA THR A 11 -10.02 -4.96 0.12
C THR A 11 -11.54 -5.06 0.30
N SER A 12 -12.26 -3.95 0.19
CA SER A 12 -13.72 -3.88 0.48
C SER A 12 -14.58 -3.77 -0.77
N SER A 13 -14.00 -3.55 -1.93
CA SER A 13 -14.73 -3.40 -3.20
C SER A 13 -13.80 -3.50 -4.40
N THR A 14 -14.35 -3.94 -5.53
CA THR A 14 -13.77 -3.71 -6.86
C THR A 14 -14.52 -2.55 -7.51
N LYS A 15 -13.77 -1.66 -8.17
CA LYS A 15 -14.31 -0.54 -8.93
C LYS A 15 -13.87 -0.65 -10.38
N ALA A 16 -14.71 -0.22 -11.30
CA ALA A 16 -14.36 -0.04 -12.71
C ALA A 16 -14.46 1.43 -13.08
N PHE A 17 -13.54 1.87 -13.95
CA PHE A 17 -13.50 3.20 -14.51
C PHE A 17 -13.26 3.11 -16.01
N LEU A 18 -14.01 3.87 -16.81
CA LEU A 18 -13.69 4.11 -18.22
C LEU A 18 -13.17 5.53 -18.38
N PHE A 19 -11.94 5.64 -18.84
CA PHE A 19 -11.30 6.89 -19.15
C PHE A 19 -11.34 7.14 -20.66
N ASN A 20 -11.51 8.41 -21.04
CA ASN A 20 -11.21 8.84 -22.39
C ASN A 20 -9.68 9.04 -22.60
N ALA A 21 -9.25 9.39 -23.80
CA ALA A 21 -7.83 9.53 -24.14
C ALA A 21 -7.10 10.66 -23.38
N VAL A 22 -7.83 11.60 -22.79
CA VAL A 22 -7.25 12.72 -22.01
C VAL A 22 -7.34 12.55 -20.50
N GLY A 23 -7.95 11.42 -20.04
CA GLY A 23 -7.99 11.06 -18.62
C GLY A 23 -9.27 11.45 -17.88
N ASP A 24 -10.32 11.91 -18.59
CA ASP A 24 -11.62 12.13 -17.96
C ASP A 24 -12.35 10.81 -17.75
N VAL A 25 -12.98 10.66 -16.60
CA VAL A 25 -13.79 9.47 -16.26
C VAL A 25 -15.18 9.65 -16.88
N LEU A 26 -15.53 8.80 -17.85
CA LEU A 26 -16.82 8.79 -18.50
C LEU A 26 -17.83 7.85 -17.82
N TYR A 27 -17.33 6.78 -17.16
CA TYR A 27 -18.14 5.81 -16.45
C TYR A 27 -17.39 5.30 -15.23
N SER A 28 -18.11 5.06 -14.15
CA SER A 28 -17.58 4.33 -13.02
C SER A 28 -18.70 3.55 -12.30
N ASN A 29 -18.36 2.35 -11.83
CA ASN A 29 -19.21 1.55 -10.95
C ASN A 29 -18.38 0.76 -9.95
N ARG A 30 -19.00 0.22 -8.90
CA ARG A 30 -18.34 -0.60 -7.89
C ARG A 30 -19.22 -1.72 -7.35
N ILE A 31 -18.56 -2.82 -6.99
CA ILE A 31 -19.16 -3.94 -6.29
C ILE A 31 -18.41 -4.14 -4.97
N LYS A 32 -19.14 -4.23 -3.85
CA LYS A 32 -18.55 -4.43 -2.52
C LYS A 32 -18.24 -5.91 -2.29
N HIS A 33 -17.19 -6.17 -1.49
CA HIS A 33 -16.79 -7.50 -1.03
C HIS A 33 -16.98 -7.64 0.47
N LEU A 34 -17.19 -8.89 0.91
CA LEU A 34 -17.24 -9.25 2.31
C LEU A 34 -15.87 -9.79 2.75
N LEU A 35 -15.44 -9.35 3.95
CA LEU A 35 -14.34 -9.96 4.65
C LEU A 35 -14.89 -10.88 5.74
N HIS A 36 -14.43 -12.12 5.73
CA HIS A 36 -14.77 -13.13 6.73
C HIS A 36 -13.67 -13.19 7.81
N ARG A 37 -14.08 -13.33 9.06
CA ARG A 37 -13.17 -13.48 10.20
C ARG A 37 -13.51 -14.77 10.96
N PRO A 38 -13.19 -15.94 10.38
CA PRO A 38 -13.61 -17.24 10.94
C PRO A 38 -13.00 -17.56 12.30
N LYS A 39 -11.81 -17.01 12.58
CA LYS A 39 -11.09 -17.18 13.86
C LYS A 39 -10.34 -15.90 14.19
N LEU A 40 -9.84 -15.80 15.43
CA LEU A 40 -8.91 -14.75 15.83
C LEU A 40 -7.68 -14.75 14.89
N HIS A 41 -7.28 -13.58 14.42
CA HIS A 41 -6.17 -13.37 13.46
C HIS A 41 -6.38 -13.93 12.05
N HIS A 42 -7.52 -14.51 11.73
CA HIS A 42 -7.87 -14.94 10.38
C HIS A 42 -8.75 -13.89 9.70
N VAL A 43 -8.33 -13.49 8.50
CA VAL A 43 -9.10 -12.55 7.65
C VAL A 43 -9.06 -13.07 6.21
N GLU A 44 -10.22 -13.33 5.65
CA GLU A 44 -10.38 -14.05 4.38
C GLU A 44 -11.43 -13.36 3.50
N SER A 45 -11.31 -13.53 2.19
CA SER A 45 -12.34 -13.19 1.22
C SER A 45 -12.55 -14.32 0.22
N ASP A 46 -13.72 -14.35 -0.41
CA ASP A 46 -14.00 -15.32 -1.47
C ASP A 46 -13.38 -14.86 -2.79
N PRO A 47 -12.40 -15.59 -3.36
CA PRO A 47 -11.78 -15.20 -4.62
C PRO A 47 -12.72 -15.33 -5.82
N ILE A 48 -13.73 -16.19 -5.76
CA ILE A 48 -14.75 -16.36 -6.84
C ILE A 48 -15.68 -15.14 -6.86
N ASP A 49 -16.14 -14.68 -5.69
CA ASP A 49 -16.94 -13.46 -5.60
C ASP A 49 -16.20 -12.26 -6.19
N ILE A 50 -14.88 -12.15 -5.89
CA ILE A 50 -14.03 -11.07 -6.43
C ILE A 50 -13.88 -11.20 -7.95
N ALA A 51 -13.59 -12.40 -8.47
CA ALA A 51 -13.46 -12.63 -9.91
C ALA A 51 -14.79 -12.35 -10.65
N THR A 52 -15.91 -12.80 -10.07
CA THR A 52 -17.25 -12.54 -10.61
C THR A 52 -17.56 -11.03 -10.66
N ALA A 53 -17.19 -10.30 -9.62
CA ALA A 53 -17.33 -8.85 -9.60
C ALA A 53 -16.49 -8.16 -10.70
N CYS A 54 -15.25 -8.63 -10.95
CA CYS A 54 -14.44 -8.14 -12.06
C CYS A 54 -15.14 -8.35 -13.41
N VAL A 55 -15.59 -9.58 -13.69
CA VAL A 55 -16.31 -9.92 -14.96
C VAL A 55 -17.56 -9.07 -15.11
N THR A 56 -18.35 -8.92 -14.03
CA THR A 56 -19.59 -8.12 -14.05
C THR A 56 -19.27 -6.65 -14.40
N LEU A 57 -18.31 -6.06 -13.74
CA LEU A 57 -17.93 -4.65 -13.97
C LEU A 57 -17.34 -4.43 -15.36
N ILE A 58 -16.57 -5.37 -15.90
CA ILE A 58 -16.08 -5.31 -17.29
C ILE A 58 -17.23 -5.38 -18.27
N SER A 59 -18.19 -6.31 -18.06
CA SER A 59 -19.38 -6.44 -18.92
C SER A 59 -20.22 -5.17 -18.93
N GLU A 60 -20.41 -4.52 -17.78
CA GLU A 60 -21.12 -3.25 -17.68
C GLU A 60 -20.39 -2.11 -18.39
N ALA A 61 -19.05 -2.04 -18.25
CA ALA A 61 -18.21 -1.07 -18.94
C ALA A 61 -18.29 -1.22 -20.46
N ILE A 62 -18.28 -2.46 -20.98
CA ILE A 62 -18.49 -2.79 -22.40
C ILE A 62 -19.87 -2.31 -22.87
N LYS A 63 -20.93 -2.58 -22.11
CA LYS A 63 -22.28 -2.11 -22.44
C LYS A 63 -22.35 -0.58 -22.53
N PHE A 64 -21.73 0.09 -21.57
CA PHE A 64 -21.65 1.54 -21.58
C PHE A 64 -20.89 2.07 -22.81
N SER A 65 -19.71 1.53 -23.12
CA SER A 65 -18.91 1.95 -24.27
C SER A 65 -19.69 1.84 -25.59
N LYS A 66 -20.41 0.72 -25.79
CA LYS A 66 -21.28 0.50 -26.94
C LYS A 66 -22.44 1.52 -27.01
N SER A 67 -23.00 1.91 -25.86
CA SER A 67 -24.11 2.86 -25.82
C SER A 67 -23.72 4.27 -26.29
N ILE A 68 -22.43 4.61 -26.21
CA ILE A 68 -21.88 5.87 -26.70
C ILE A 68 -21.10 5.69 -28.03
N SER A 69 -21.21 4.53 -28.67
CA SER A 69 -20.52 4.17 -29.93
C SER A 69 -19.00 4.31 -29.88
N GLU A 70 -18.40 3.97 -28.74
CA GLU A 70 -16.96 4.00 -28.51
C GLU A 70 -16.43 2.59 -28.24
N THR A 71 -15.12 2.39 -28.41
CA THR A 71 -14.46 1.10 -28.18
C THR A 71 -13.45 1.17 -27.05
N ILE A 72 -13.38 0.10 -26.24
CA ILE A 72 -12.34 -0.06 -25.23
C ILE A 72 -11.08 -0.61 -25.92
N LYS A 73 -10.01 0.18 -25.89
CA LYS A 73 -8.74 -0.15 -26.54
C LYS A 73 -7.93 -1.18 -25.76
N CYS A 74 -7.84 -0.99 -24.46
CA CYS A 74 -7.14 -1.89 -23.53
C CYS A 74 -7.62 -1.68 -22.10
N MET A 75 -7.17 -2.54 -21.20
CA MET A 75 -7.46 -2.43 -19.80
C MET A 75 -6.24 -2.62 -18.91
N GLY A 76 -6.36 -2.15 -17.68
CA GLY A 76 -5.41 -2.37 -16.59
C GLY A 76 -6.10 -2.76 -15.28
N LEU A 77 -5.37 -3.45 -14.44
CA LEU A 77 -5.84 -4.03 -13.19
C LEU A 77 -4.91 -3.64 -12.03
N ALA A 78 -5.39 -2.80 -11.11
CA ALA A 78 -4.75 -2.61 -9.82
C ALA A 78 -5.35 -3.58 -8.80
N VAL A 79 -4.51 -4.19 -7.95
CA VAL A 79 -4.96 -5.20 -6.98
C VAL A 79 -4.36 -4.93 -5.60
N GLN A 80 -5.15 -5.16 -4.54
CA GLN A 80 -4.67 -5.16 -3.17
C GLN A 80 -3.46 -6.09 -3.00
N ARG A 81 -2.45 -5.62 -2.28
CA ARG A 81 -1.20 -6.37 -2.09
C ARG A 81 -1.30 -7.38 -0.93
N SER A 82 -0.37 -8.34 -0.87
CA SER A 82 -0.21 -9.30 0.24
C SER A 82 -1.43 -10.18 0.54
N THR A 83 -2.37 -10.30 -0.39
CA THR A 83 -3.49 -11.25 -0.32
C THR A 83 -3.17 -12.44 -1.21
N PHE A 84 -3.11 -13.65 -0.63
CA PHE A 84 -2.61 -14.86 -1.30
C PHE A 84 -3.58 -16.02 -1.17
N LEU A 85 -3.55 -16.95 -2.14
CA LEU A 85 -4.37 -18.16 -2.13
C LEU A 85 -3.70 -19.31 -2.88
N PHE A 86 -4.25 -20.52 -2.68
CA PHE A 86 -4.01 -21.69 -3.53
C PHE A 86 -5.19 -21.94 -4.44
N TRP A 87 -4.94 -22.36 -5.69
CA TRP A 87 -5.97 -22.80 -6.63
C TRP A 87 -5.46 -23.92 -7.55
N ASP A 88 -6.37 -24.74 -8.02
CA ASP A 88 -6.10 -25.85 -8.92
C ASP A 88 -5.67 -25.35 -10.30
N LYS A 89 -4.61 -25.95 -10.86
CA LYS A 89 -4.03 -25.52 -12.15
C LYS A 89 -4.94 -25.78 -13.35
N GLN A 90 -5.78 -26.80 -13.29
CA GLN A 90 -6.55 -27.25 -14.47
C GLN A 90 -7.91 -26.56 -14.56
N ASN A 91 -8.59 -26.39 -13.41
CA ASN A 91 -9.98 -25.96 -13.37
C ASN A 91 -10.20 -24.62 -12.65
N LEU A 92 -9.13 -23.94 -12.20
CA LEU A 92 -9.16 -22.66 -11.49
C LEU A 92 -9.91 -22.69 -10.16
N LYS A 93 -10.27 -23.88 -9.64
CA LYS A 93 -10.97 -23.99 -8.37
C LYS A 93 -10.08 -23.50 -7.22
N PRO A 94 -10.50 -22.51 -6.41
CA PRO A 94 -9.78 -22.15 -5.22
C PRO A 94 -9.69 -23.34 -4.26
N LEU A 95 -8.49 -23.61 -3.76
CA LEU A 95 -8.21 -24.63 -2.75
C LEU A 95 -8.16 -24.01 -1.34
N THR A 96 -8.05 -22.68 -1.28
CA THR A 96 -8.19 -21.88 -0.06
C THR A 96 -9.01 -20.62 -0.35
N PRO A 97 -9.60 -19.99 0.67
CA PRO A 97 -10.00 -18.59 0.52
C PRO A 97 -8.79 -17.72 0.18
N ALA A 98 -9.03 -16.49 -0.29
CA ALA A 98 -8.00 -15.48 -0.43
C ALA A 98 -7.65 -14.95 0.96
N ILE A 99 -6.44 -15.30 1.45
CA ILE A 99 -5.93 -14.92 2.76
C ILE A 99 -5.49 -13.45 2.71
N SER A 100 -6.24 -12.59 3.34
CA SER A 100 -6.07 -11.14 3.30
C SER A 100 -4.71 -10.68 3.81
N TRP A 101 -4.28 -9.50 3.38
CA TRP A 101 -3.13 -8.80 3.96
C TRP A 101 -3.29 -8.48 5.46
N GLN A 102 -4.54 -8.40 5.96
CA GLN A 102 -4.84 -8.21 7.39
C GLN A 102 -4.69 -9.48 8.22
N ASP A 103 -4.52 -10.63 7.57
CA ASP A 103 -4.41 -11.92 8.23
C ASP A 103 -3.03 -12.11 8.87
N ASN A 104 -3.00 -12.58 10.10
CA ASN A 104 -1.78 -12.80 10.86
C ASN A 104 -1.60 -14.25 11.35
N ARG A 105 -2.23 -15.23 10.65
CA ARG A 105 -2.13 -16.66 11.02
C ARG A 105 -0.71 -17.21 10.93
N ALA A 106 0.14 -16.62 10.09
CA ALA A 106 1.51 -17.08 9.87
C ALA A 106 2.54 -16.42 10.82
N LYS A 107 2.12 -15.77 11.90
CA LYS A 107 3.02 -15.12 12.88
C LYS A 107 4.01 -16.08 13.52
N ASN A 108 3.63 -17.35 13.70
CA ASN A 108 4.53 -18.38 14.21
C ASN A 108 5.72 -18.64 13.26
N ILE A 109 5.50 -18.62 11.94
CA ILE A 109 6.56 -18.77 10.94
C ILE A 109 7.52 -17.57 10.99
N GLU A 110 6.98 -16.35 11.13
CA GLU A 110 7.80 -15.15 11.34
C GLU A 110 8.72 -15.30 12.55
N ASN A 111 8.19 -15.79 13.69
CA ASN A 111 8.97 -16.00 14.90
C ASN A 111 10.05 -17.08 14.72
N GLU A 112 9.74 -18.17 14.02
CA GLU A 112 10.66 -19.28 13.73
C GLU A 112 11.86 -18.81 12.88
N LEU A 113 11.63 -17.95 11.92
CA LEU A 113 12.62 -17.51 10.93
C LEU A 113 13.37 -16.21 11.29
N GLN A 114 13.26 -15.73 12.53
CA GLN A 114 13.86 -14.46 12.96
C GLN A 114 15.38 -14.36 12.71
N SER A 115 16.10 -15.48 12.77
CA SER A 115 17.54 -15.52 12.47
C SER A 115 17.88 -15.18 11.01
N LEU A 116 16.91 -15.33 10.10
CA LEU A 116 17.08 -15.09 8.66
C LEU A 116 16.54 -13.72 8.21
N LYS A 117 16.03 -12.90 9.12
CA LYS A 117 15.38 -11.63 8.80
C LYS A 117 16.27 -10.68 7.96
N ASN A 118 17.57 -10.63 8.25
CA ASN A 118 18.51 -9.77 7.51
C ASN A 118 18.75 -10.31 6.09
N THR A 119 18.94 -11.61 5.93
CA THR A 119 19.11 -12.25 4.61
C THR A 119 17.88 -12.03 3.73
N ILE A 120 16.67 -12.19 4.31
CA ILE A 120 15.41 -11.94 3.61
C ILE A 120 15.34 -10.46 3.20
N PHE A 121 15.64 -9.53 4.11
CA PHE A 121 15.62 -8.11 3.80
C PHE A 121 16.62 -7.73 2.69
N GLU A 122 17.85 -8.22 2.76
CA GLU A 122 18.87 -7.96 1.75
C GLU A 122 18.48 -8.46 0.35
N LYS A 123 17.85 -9.63 0.27
CA LYS A 123 17.40 -10.17 -1.02
C LYS A 123 16.13 -9.50 -1.55
N THR A 124 15.17 -9.18 -0.67
CA THR A 124 13.80 -8.81 -1.07
C THR A 124 13.45 -7.34 -0.87
N GLY A 125 14.22 -6.60 -0.07
CA GLY A 125 13.86 -5.24 0.38
C GLY A 125 12.66 -5.20 1.35
N GLN A 126 12.17 -6.38 1.82
CA GLN A 126 11.02 -6.50 2.69
C GLN A 126 11.44 -7.08 4.05
N PRO A 127 10.88 -6.59 5.17
CA PRO A 127 11.11 -7.24 6.46
C PRO A 127 10.43 -8.62 6.48
N LEU A 128 10.96 -9.54 7.28
CA LEU A 128 10.25 -10.78 7.57
C LEU A 128 8.96 -10.48 8.35
N SER A 129 7.83 -10.89 7.82
CA SER A 129 6.52 -10.73 8.48
C SER A 129 5.53 -11.81 8.04
N GLY A 130 4.70 -12.26 8.99
CA GLY A 130 3.60 -13.20 8.73
C GLY A 130 2.53 -12.70 7.74
N HIS A 131 2.53 -11.42 7.40
CA HIS A 131 1.63 -10.83 6.40
C HIS A 131 1.96 -11.22 4.96
N PHE A 132 3.21 -11.61 4.69
CA PHE A 132 3.70 -11.89 3.36
C PHE A 132 3.43 -13.32 2.88
N GLY A 133 3.61 -13.53 1.56
CA GLY A 133 3.23 -14.78 0.90
C GLY A 133 4.01 -16.00 1.36
N GLY A 134 5.33 -15.93 1.51
CA GLY A 134 6.17 -17.06 1.92
C GLY A 134 5.78 -17.66 3.28
N PRO A 135 5.67 -16.86 4.36
CA PRO A 135 5.15 -17.34 5.63
C PRO A 135 3.74 -17.92 5.55
N LYS A 136 2.84 -17.30 4.77
CA LYS A 136 1.48 -17.85 4.54
C LYS A 136 1.52 -19.18 3.81
N PHE A 137 2.35 -19.30 2.77
CA PHE A 137 2.56 -20.56 2.06
C PHE A 137 2.98 -21.67 3.03
N LEU A 138 4.08 -21.46 3.76
CA LEU A 138 4.63 -22.46 4.68
C LEU A 138 3.63 -22.83 5.79
N HIS A 139 2.92 -21.83 6.35
CA HIS A 139 1.88 -22.07 7.33
C HIS A 139 0.77 -22.97 6.77
N LEU A 140 0.28 -22.68 5.57
CA LEU A 140 -0.83 -23.40 4.96
C LEU A 140 -0.46 -24.84 4.60
N ILE A 141 0.71 -25.10 4.00
CA ILE A 141 1.12 -26.47 3.65
C ILE A 141 1.40 -27.31 4.89
N ARG A 142 1.96 -26.73 5.96
CA ARG A 142 2.19 -27.46 7.23
C ARG A 142 0.90 -27.85 7.94
N ASN A 143 -0.17 -27.08 7.79
CA ASN A 143 -1.44 -27.30 8.49
C ASN A 143 -2.52 -27.94 7.61
N ASN A 144 -2.24 -28.26 6.35
CA ASN A 144 -3.19 -28.86 5.43
C ASN A 144 -2.48 -29.91 4.54
N PRO A 145 -2.58 -31.21 4.88
CA PRO A 145 -1.94 -32.29 4.09
C PRO A 145 -2.41 -32.35 2.62
N PHE A 146 -3.65 -31.93 2.34
CA PHE A 146 -4.15 -31.86 0.97
C PHE A 146 -3.37 -30.83 0.15
N LEU A 147 -3.09 -29.65 0.71
CA LEU A 147 -2.28 -28.64 0.04
C LEU A 147 -0.84 -29.09 -0.14
N ALA A 148 -0.24 -29.72 0.89
CA ALA A 148 1.09 -30.29 0.79
C ALA A 148 1.19 -31.29 -0.38
N SER A 149 0.25 -32.22 -0.48
CA SER A 149 0.18 -33.16 -1.60
C SER A 149 -0.05 -32.49 -2.95
N ALA A 150 -0.89 -31.46 -3.01
CA ALA A 150 -1.13 -30.72 -4.25
C ALA A 150 0.14 -29.99 -4.74
N ILE A 151 0.99 -29.51 -3.83
CA ILE A 151 2.28 -28.89 -4.17
C ILE A 151 3.30 -29.94 -4.62
N GLU A 152 3.43 -31.07 -3.91
CA GLU A 152 4.29 -32.20 -4.30
C GLU A 152 3.95 -32.71 -5.72
N ASN A 153 2.65 -32.83 -6.02
CA ASN A 153 2.16 -33.27 -7.32
C ASN A 153 2.11 -32.16 -8.37
N LYS A 154 2.51 -30.94 -8.01
CA LYS A 154 2.49 -29.75 -8.88
C LYS A 154 1.13 -29.44 -9.51
N SER A 155 0.04 -29.84 -8.85
CA SER A 155 -1.34 -29.68 -9.33
C SER A 155 -1.98 -28.38 -8.92
N ALA A 156 -1.36 -27.62 -8.01
CA ALA A 156 -1.86 -26.33 -7.54
C ALA A 156 -0.89 -25.19 -7.88
N TRP A 157 -1.46 -24.00 -8.08
CA TRP A 157 -0.76 -22.74 -8.01
C TRP A 157 -0.86 -22.15 -6.61
N PHE A 158 0.19 -21.45 -6.17
CA PHE A 158 0.15 -20.51 -5.08
C PHE A 158 0.57 -19.14 -5.57
N GLY A 159 -0.23 -18.12 -5.30
CA GLY A 159 0.11 -16.76 -5.74
C GLY A 159 -0.75 -15.70 -5.09
N PRO A 160 -0.44 -14.43 -5.37
CA PRO A 160 -1.28 -13.32 -4.95
C PRO A 160 -2.63 -13.33 -5.69
N LEU A 161 -3.61 -12.65 -5.12
CA LEU A 161 -4.94 -12.50 -5.69
C LEU A 161 -4.88 -11.98 -7.15
N SER A 162 -3.94 -11.11 -7.48
CA SER A 162 -3.74 -10.62 -8.84
C SER A 162 -3.49 -11.74 -9.84
N SER A 163 -2.71 -12.76 -9.48
CA SER A 163 -2.42 -13.88 -10.37
C SER A 163 -3.63 -14.78 -10.58
N PHE A 164 -4.42 -14.99 -9.54
CA PHE A 164 -5.68 -15.69 -9.66
C PHE A 164 -6.65 -14.94 -10.59
N LEU A 165 -6.76 -13.61 -10.44
CA LEU A 165 -7.60 -12.78 -11.31
C LEU A 165 -7.08 -12.75 -12.75
N THR A 166 -5.77 -12.59 -12.96
CA THR A 166 -5.16 -12.64 -14.29
C THR A 166 -5.44 -13.98 -14.97
N HIS A 167 -5.23 -15.08 -14.22
CA HIS A 167 -5.51 -16.43 -14.73
C HIS A 167 -6.99 -16.64 -15.05
N SER A 168 -7.88 -16.16 -14.18
CA SER A 168 -9.33 -16.26 -14.39
C SER A 168 -9.83 -15.44 -15.58
N LEU A 169 -9.23 -14.29 -15.85
CA LEU A 169 -9.65 -13.37 -16.90
C LEU A 169 -9.02 -13.67 -18.27
N THR A 170 -7.79 -14.18 -18.30
CA THR A 170 -7.02 -14.32 -19.55
C THR A 170 -6.50 -15.74 -19.82
N GLY A 171 -6.66 -16.67 -18.89
CA GLY A 171 -6.06 -18.01 -18.97
C GLY A 171 -4.56 -18.07 -18.71
N LYS A 172 -3.89 -16.92 -18.41
CA LYS A 172 -2.45 -16.85 -18.14
C LYS A 172 -2.18 -16.63 -16.67
N CYS A 173 -1.39 -17.52 -16.05
CA CYS A 173 -1.02 -17.43 -14.65
C CYS A 173 0.21 -16.53 -14.46
N PHE A 174 0.02 -15.23 -14.47
CA PHE A 174 1.06 -14.22 -14.39
C PHE A 174 0.93 -13.37 -13.12
N VAL A 175 2.05 -12.81 -12.66
CA VAL A 175 2.12 -11.82 -11.58
C VAL A 175 3.06 -10.70 -12.00
N ASP A 176 2.75 -9.46 -11.65
CA ASP A 176 3.71 -8.37 -11.83
C ASP A 176 4.67 -8.23 -10.64
N GLY A 177 5.85 -7.65 -10.87
CA GLY A 177 6.90 -7.50 -9.86
C GLY A 177 6.46 -6.69 -8.64
N SER A 178 5.57 -5.67 -8.81
CA SER A 178 5.11 -4.81 -7.71
C SER A 178 4.27 -5.56 -6.68
N ILE A 179 3.64 -6.67 -7.07
CA ILE A 179 2.85 -7.54 -6.19
C ILE A 179 3.66 -8.78 -5.78
N ALA A 180 4.44 -9.37 -6.70
CA ALA A 180 5.28 -10.55 -6.42
C ALA A 180 6.26 -10.32 -5.28
N CYS A 181 6.83 -9.09 -5.15
CA CYS A 181 7.72 -8.73 -4.05
C CYS A 181 7.08 -8.92 -2.66
N ARG A 182 5.75 -8.87 -2.56
CA ARG A 182 5.01 -9.11 -1.31
C ARG A 182 4.94 -10.58 -0.90
N SER A 183 5.51 -11.48 -1.68
CA SER A 183 5.72 -12.88 -1.27
C SER A 183 6.91 -13.06 -0.35
N ILE A 184 7.93 -12.18 -0.42
CA ILE A 184 9.29 -12.35 0.12
C ILE A 184 10.00 -13.61 -0.41
N MET A 185 9.61 -14.04 -1.61
CA MET A 185 10.24 -15.11 -2.37
C MET A 185 10.85 -14.63 -3.70
N MET A 186 10.59 -13.38 -4.08
CA MET A 186 11.13 -12.73 -5.28
C MET A 186 12.33 -11.85 -4.93
N GLY A 187 13.42 -11.97 -5.69
CA GLY A 187 14.57 -11.07 -5.59
C GLY A 187 14.24 -9.66 -6.06
N LEU A 188 14.59 -8.64 -5.28
CA LEU A 188 14.27 -7.25 -5.61
C LEU A 188 15.01 -6.74 -6.86
N GLU A 189 16.23 -7.23 -7.11
CA GLU A 189 17.04 -6.81 -8.26
C GLU A 189 16.78 -7.66 -9.51
N SER A 190 16.66 -8.99 -9.31
CA SER A 190 16.41 -9.91 -10.43
C SER A 190 15.00 -9.78 -10.99
N LEU A 191 14.01 -9.45 -10.16
CA LEU A 191 12.57 -9.53 -10.43
C LEU A 191 12.13 -10.94 -10.85
N GLU A 192 12.79 -11.95 -10.29
CA GLU A 192 12.50 -13.36 -10.50
C GLU A 192 12.34 -14.06 -9.16
N TRP A 193 11.70 -15.22 -9.14
CA TRP A 193 11.67 -16.07 -7.95
C TRP A 193 13.08 -16.46 -7.55
N ASP A 194 13.44 -16.24 -6.29
CA ASP A 194 14.74 -16.63 -5.73
C ASP A 194 14.65 -18.06 -5.17
N ASP A 195 15.40 -18.98 -5.72
CA ASP A 195 15.33 -20.40 -5.37
C ASP A 195 15.64 -20.67 -3.91
N ASP A 196 16.55 -19.93 -3.28
CA ASP A 196 16.88 -20.08 -1.86
C ASP A 196 15.69 -19.65 -0.99
N LEU A 197 15.07 -18.51 -1.32
CA LEU A 197 13.91 -18.00 -0.60
C LEU A 197 12.69 -18.91 -0.83
N CYS A 198 12.46 -19.37 -2.06
CA CYS A 198 11.39 -20.33 -2.34
C CYS A 198 11.59 -21.62 -1.51
N SER A 199 12.79 -22.19 -1.52
CA SER A 199 13.14 -23.40 -0.76
C SER A 199 12.98 -23.19 0.76
N LEU A 200 13.32 -22.00 1.28
CA LEU A 200 13.12 -21.64 2.69
C LEU A 200 11.66 -21.79 3.13
N PHE A 201 10.73 -21.45 2.25
CA PHE A 201 9.29 -21.59 2.53
C PHE A 201 8.70 -22.91 2.03
N GLY A 202 9.49 -23.78 1.40
CA GLY A 202 9.05 -25.07 0.86
C GLY A 202 8.31 -24.95 -0.48
N ALA A 203 8.50 -23.85 -1.19
CA ALA A 203 7.98 -23.63 -2.53
C ALA A 203 9.03 -23.96 -3.61
N THR A 204 8.55 -24.23 -4.82
CA THR A 204 9.36 -24.30 -6.04
C THR A 204 8.75 -23.37 -7.08
N SER A 205 9.56 -22.89 -8.03
CA SER A 205 9.11 -21.91 -9.03
C SER A 205 7.96 -22.41 -9.89
N ASP A 206 7.84 -23.72 -10.10
CA ASP A 206 6.81 -24.36 -10.90
C ASP A 206 5.39 -24.40 -10.26
N VAL A 207 5.28 -24.02 -8.99
CA VAL A 207 3.98 -23.83 -8.31
C VAL A 207 3.65 -22.36 -8.09
N LEU A 208 4.49 -21.44 -8.57
CA LEU A 208 4.34 -19.99 -8.48
C LEU A 208 4.01 -19.40 -9.85
N PRO A 209 3.21 -18.31 -9.94
CA PRO A 209 2.94 -17.62 -11.19
C PRO A 209 4.21 -17.10 -11.85
N GLU A 210 4.24 -17.02 -13.17
CA GLU A 210 5.38 -16.41 -13.86
C GLU A 210 5.41 -14.91 -13.62
N VAL A 211 6.57 -14.36 -13.19
CA VAL A 211 6.75 -12.93 -12.96
C VAL A 211 6.89 -12.20 -14.30
N LYS A 212 6.11 -11.14 -14.46
CA LYS A 212 6.11 -10.28 -15.65
C LYS A 212 6.32 -8.82 -15.27
N PRO A 213 6.78 -7.98 -16.19
CA PRO A 213 6.74 -6.54 -16.00
C PRO A 213 5.32 -6.04 -15.76
N THR A 214 5.18 -4.91 -15.06
CA THR A 214 3.89 -4.24 -14.81
C THR A 214 3.17 -3.89 -16.12
N LEU A 215 3.93 -3.43 -17.12
CA LEU A 215 3.46 -3.20 -18.49
C LEU A 215 3.87 -4.39 -19.35
N HIS A 216 2.90 -5.25 -19.61
CA HIS A 216 3.10 -6.50 -20.36
C HIS A 216 1.79 -6.95 -21.03
N ASP A 217 1.88 -7.78 -22.04
CA ASP A 217 0.70 -8.46 -22.60
C ASP A 217 0.26 -9.62 -21.69
N PHE A 218 -0.64 -9.33 -20.76
CA PHE A 218 -1.22 -10.32 -19.87
C PHE A 218 -2.28 -11.20 -20.55
N GLY A 219 -2.63 -10.93 -21.81
CA GLY A 219 -3.60 -11.68 -22.61
C GLY A 219 -4.90 -10.92 -22.86
N LEU A 220 -5.80 -11.60 -23.53
CA LEU A 220 -7.12 -11.07 -23.86
C LEU A 220 -8.14 -11.45 -22.78
N VAL A 221 -8.93 -10.47 -22.36
CA VAL A 221 -10.12 -10.68 -21.52
C VAL A 221 -11.32 -10.78 -22.44
N GLU A 222 -11.83 -12.00 -22.59
CA GLU A 222 -12.96 -12.31 -23.48
C GLU A 222 -14.26 -12.32 -22.69
N ILE A 223 -15.20 -11.45 -23.05
CA ILE A 223 -16.54 -11.38 -22.46
C ILE A 223 -17.55 -11.29 -23.57
N ASN A 224 -18.34 -12.35 -23.78
CA ASN A 224 -19.21 -12.53 -24.93
C ASN A 224 -18.41 -12.42 -26.25
N ASP A 225 -18.77 -11.46 -27.10
CA ASP A 225 -18.12 -11.24 -28.41
C ASP A 225 -17.01 -10.15 -28.35
N ASP A 226 -16.71 -9.63 -27.17
CA ASP A 226 -15.71 -8.59 -26.96
C ASP A 226 -14.41 -9.17 -26.40
N ALA A 227 -13.29 -8.74 -26.93
CA ALA A 227 -11.95 -9.11 -26.47
C ALA A 227 -11.16 -7.83 -26.16
N ILE A 228 -10.75 -7.66 -24.89
CA ILE A 228 -10.02 -6.48 -24.43
C ILE A 228 -8.64 -6.90 -23.96
N PRO A 229 -7.54 -6.35 -24.53
CA PRO A 229 -6.19 -6.64 -24.07
C PRO A 229 -5.95 -6.12 -22.65
N LEU A 230 -5.40 -6.97 -21.76
CA LEU A 230 -4.93 -6.59 -20.43
C LEU A 230 -3.43 -6.25 -20.50
N TYR A 231 -3.08 -4.96 -20.44
CA TYR A 231 -1.69 -4.48 -20.62
C TYR A 231 -1.02 -3.96 -19.35
N CYS A 232 -1.75 -3.83 -18.25
CA CYS A 232 -1.18 -3.36 -16.98
C CYS A 232 -1.75 -4.18 -15.83
N VAL A 233 -0.87 -4.77 -15.00
CA VAL A 233 -1.23 -5.33 -13.69
C VAL A 233 -0.27 -4.73 -12.67
N ILE A 234 -0.80 -4.20 -11.55
CA ILE A 234 0.01 -3.44 -10.58
C ILE A 234 -0.60 -3.52 -9.17
N GLY A 235 0.22 -3.33 -8.14
CA GLY A 235 -0.24 -3.13 -6.76
C GLY A 235 -1.00 -1.80 -6.59
N ASP A 236 -2.09 -1.82 -5.83
CA ASP A 236 -2.96 -0.66 -5.58
C ASP A 236 -2.21 0.57 -5.03
N GLN A 237 -1.26 0.35 -4.12
CA GLN A 237 -0.49 1.44 -3.51
C GLN A 237 0.53 2.05 -4.47
N GLN A 238 1.16 1.23 -5.31
CA GLN A 238 2.05 1.69 -6.38
C GLN A 238 1.29 2.51 -7.41
N ALA A 239 0.14 2.01 -7.85
CA ALA A 239 -0.73 2.76 -8.75
C ALA A 239 -1.19 4.08 -8.12
N ALA A 240 -1.53 4.08 -6.83
CA ALA A 240 -1.92 5.30 -6.11
C ALA A 240 -0.81 6.34 -6.05
N LEU A 241 0.45 5.95 -5.84
CA LEU A 241 1.60 6.86 -5.89
C LEU A 241 1.73 7.49 -7.28
N ILE A 242 1.70 6.68 -8.34
CA ILE A 242 1.77 7.16 -9.73
C ILE A 242 0.63 8.12 -10.04
N GLY A 243 -0.59 7.82 -9.63
CA GLY A 243 -1.76 8.68 -9.82
C GLY A 243 -1.74 9.96 -8.98
N GLN A 244 -0.90 10.02 -7.95
CA GLN A 244 -0.68 11.24 -7.14
C GLN A 244 0.48 12.10 -7.65
N GLY A 245 1.00 11.82 -8.85
CA GLY A 245 2.15 12.53 -9.41
C GLY A 245 3.50 11.94 -9.03
N GLY A 246 3.52 10.75 -8.41
CA GLY A 246 4.73 10.02 -8.05
C GLY A 246 5.49 9.42 -9.25
N TRP A 247 5.37 10.06 -10.39
CA TRP A 247 5.97 9.65 -11.65
C TRP A 247 7.47 9.95 -11.71
N ALA A 248 7.84 11.15 -11.29
CA ALA A 248 9.24 11.57 -11.28
C ALA A 248 9.96 10.93 -10.09
N GLU A 249 11.24 10.63 -10.28
CA GLU A 249 12.15 10.25 -9.20
C GLU A 249 12.11 11.31 -8.07
N GLU A 250 12.29 10.88 -6.85
CA GLU A 250 12.19 11.69 -5.62
C GLU A 250 10.78 12.23 -5.30
N SER A 251 9.76 11.92 -6.11
CA SER A 251 8.38 12.27 -5.76
C SER A 251 7.95 11.62 -4.47
N VAL A 252 7.33 12.40 -3.59
CA VAL A 252 6.85 11.96 -2.28
C VAL A 252 5.33 12.11 -2.19
N ALA A 253 4.68 11.05 -1.71
CA ALA A 253 3.25 11.08 -1.42
C ALA A 253 2.96 10.52 -0.02
N ILE A 254 1.97 11.10 0.66
CA ILE A 254 1.47 10.64 1.95
C ILE A 254 0.01 10.22 1.81
N ASN A 255 -0.33 9.06 2.32
CA ASN A 255 -1.70 8.60 2.45
C ASN A 255 -2.09 8.52 3.92
N LEU A 256 -3.15 9.24 4.31
CA LEU A 256 -3.68 9.34 5.68
C LEU A 256 -5.05 8.68 5.75
N GLY A 257 -5.07 7.37 5.90
CA GLY A 257 -6.29 6.56 6.10
C GLY A 257 -6.50 6.17 7.56
N THR A 258 -7.03 4.99 7.82
CA THR A 258 -7.07 4.36 9.17
C THR A 258 -5.66 4.21 9.73
N SER A 259 -4.75 3.66 8.93
CA SER A 259 -3.29 3.76 9.05
C SER A 259 -2.75 4.82 8.07
N GLY A 260 -1.47 5.14 8.16
CA GLY A 260 -0.81 6.07 7.24
C GLY A 260 0.35 5.41 6.50
N SER A 261 0.76 6.02 5.39
CA SER A 261 2.01 5.68 4.71
C SER A 261 2.64 6.90 4.05
N LEU A 262 3.98 6.92 4.05
CA LEU A 262 4.78 7.81 3.24
C LEU A 262 5.45 6.96 2.17
N GLN A 263 5.32 7.36 0.91
CA GLN A 263 5.80 6.65 -0.27
C GLN A 263 6.69 7.57 -1.10
N ILE A 264 7.81 7.04 -1.58
CA ILE A 264 8.80 7.78 -2.35
C ILE A 264 9.15 6.96 -3.59
N ASN A 265 9.07 7.58 -4.77
CA ASN A 265 9.68 7.01 -5.96
C ASN A 265 11.20 7.13 -5.82
N SER A 266 11.89 6.01 -5.61
CA SER A 266 13.34 5.97 -5.37
C SER A 266 14.17 5.81 -6.65
N GLY A 267 13.54 5.98 -7.83
CA GLY A 267 14.20 5.90 -9.12
C GLY A 267 14.45 4.47 -9.62
N GLU A 268 15.41 4.34 -10.52
CA GLU A 268 15.69 3.10 -11.26
C GLU A 268 16.53 2.08 -10.48
N ASN A 269 17.15 2.50 -9.37
CA ASN A 269 18.01 1.63 -8.57
C ASN A 269 17.31 1.20 -7.28
N PRO A 270 17.31 -0.11 -6.95
CA PRO A 270 16.72 -0.61 -5.72
C PRO A 270 17.50 -0.12 -4.50
N THR A 271 16.89 0.72 -3.70
CA THR A 271 17.47 1.22 -2.45
C THR A 271 16.87 0.48 -1.27
N ARG A 272 17.71 -0.04 -0.39
CA ARG A 272 17.32 -0.70 0.86
C ARG A 272 17.69 0.18 2.03
N ILE A 273 16.70 0.55 2.83
CA ILE A 273 16.88 1.36 4.03
C ILE A 273 16.28 0.60 5.20
N ASN A 274 17.10 0.30 6.21
CA ASN A 274 16.62 -0.38 7.41
C ASN A 274 15.43 0.37 8.03
N GLY A 275 14.38 -0.37 8.35
CA GLY A 275 13.15 0.19 8.88
C GLY A 275 12.10 0.59 7.83
N LEU A 276 12.44 0.59 6.54
CA LEU A 276 11.52 0.87 5.43
C LEU A 276 11.30 -0.37 4.56
N LEU A 277 10.24 -0.33 3.75
CA LEU A 277 9.97 -1.34 2.73
C LEU A 277 10.49 -0.82 1.40
N SER A 278 11.24 -1.65 0.68
CA SER A 278 11.66 -1.39 -0.69
C SER A 278 10.94 -2.36 -1.62
N SER A 279 10.33 -1.86 -2.68
CA SER A 279 9.54 -2.67 -3.62
C SER A 279 9.72 -2.15 -5.04
N VAL A 280 9.25 -2.92 -6.01
CA VAL A 280 9.05 -2.43 -7.37
C VAL A 280 7.90 -1.43 -7.36
N LEU A 281 8.10 -0.27 -7.95
CA LEU A 281 7.03 0.70 -8.21
C LEU A 281 6.24 0.28 -9.46
N TRP A 282 6.94 0.18 -10.57
CA TRP A 282 6.45 -0.38 -11.83
C TRP A 282 7.63 -0.79 -12.72
N SER A 283 7.37 -1.60 -13.72
CA SER A 283 8.37 -2.02 -14.69
C SER A 283 7.79 -2.24 -16.09
N SER A 284 8.64 -2.10 -17.10
CA SER A 284 8.39 -2.50 -18.49
C SER A 284 9.51 -3.46 -18.94
N GLN A 285 9.60 -3.74 -20.23
CA GLN A 285 10.72 -4.53 -20.77
C GLN A 285 12.07 -3.80 -20.66
N SER A 286 12.06 -2.46 -20.69
CA SER A 286 13.25 -1.62 -20.72
C SER A 286 13.50 -0.80 -19.46
N GLU A 287 12.50 -0.61 -18.62
CA GLU A 287 12.55 0.31 -17.48
C GLU A 287 12.09 -0.36 -16.20
N ARG A 288 12.68 0.02 -15.08
CA ARG A 288 12.32 -0.44 -13.74
C ARG A 288 12.42 0.73 -12.79
N TYR A 289 11.36 0.95 -12.02
CA TYR A 289 11.32 1.96 -10.97
C TYR A 289 10.99 1.32 -9.63
N TYR A 290 11.55 1.86 -8.58
CA TYR A 290 11.40 1.33 -7.22
C TYR A 290 10.70 2.33 -6.31
N ILE A 291 10.13 1.83 -5.24
CA ILE A 291 9.42 2.61 -4.23
C ILE A 291 9.98 2.27 -2.85
N LEU A 292 10.28 3.31 -2.07
CA LEU A 292 10.45 3.21 -0.63
C LEU A 292 9.13 3.54 0.05
N GLU A 293 8.75 2.74 1.04
CA GLU A 293 7.49 2.91 1.78
C GLU A 293 7.74 2.82 3.28
N GLY A 294 7.31 3.83 4.03
CA GLY A 294 7.22 3.80 5.48
C GLY A 294 5.77 3.82 5.91
N THR A 295 5.36 2.89 6.77
CA THR A 295 3.98 2.76 7.25
C THR A 295 3.82 3.30 8.67
N ILE A 296 2.65 3.85 8.98
CA ILE A 296 2.25 4.33 10.30
C ILE A 296 1.01 3.54 10.70
N ASN A 297 1.08 2.81 11.82
CA ASN A 297 -0.02 1.94 12.26
C ASN A 297 -1.26 2.72 12.68
N ALA A 298 -1.08 3.83 13.38
CA ALA A 298 -2.15 4.65 13.93
C ALA A 298 -2.17 6.03 13.26
N CYS A 299 -3.16 6.26 12.41
CA CYS A 299 -3.47 7.57 11.84
C CYS A 299 -4.89 7.97 12.28
N ASN A 300 -5.93 7.83 11.44
CA ASN A 300 -7.30 8.09 11.89
C ASN A 300 -7.76 7.15 13.01
N SER A 301 -7.25 5.92 13.08
CA SER A 301 -7.52 4.99 14.17
C SER A 301 -7.10 5.52 15.55
N LEU A 302 -6.12 6.42 15.60
CA LEU A 302 -5.73 7.09 16.84
C LEU A 302 -6.88 7.89 17.43
N PHE A 303 -7.64 8.61 16.61
CA PHE A 303 -8.75 9.43 17.10
C PHE A 303 -9.91 8.59 17.61
N TYR A 304 -10.21 7.43 16.98
CA TYR A 304 -11.20 6.48 17.52
C TYR A 304 -10.76 5.89 18.86
N TRP A 305 -9.47 5.64 19.03
CA TRP A 305 -8.93 5.22 20.32
C TRP A 305 -9.08 6.32 21.38
N LEU A 306 -8.71 7.57 21.05
CA LEU A 306 -8.85 8.73 21.94
C LEU A 306 -10.30 9.02 22.31
N GLU A 307 -11.27 8.77 21.44
CA GLU A 307 -12.70 8.86 21.76
C GLU A 307 -13.05 7.98 22.98
N THR A 308 -12.58 6.74 22.94
CA THR A 308 -12.83 5.77 24.01
C THR A 308 -12.07 6.13 25.28
N ASP A 309 -10.79 6.43 25.18
CA ASP A 309 -9.90 6.72 26.32
C ASP A 309 -10.29 8.00 27.05
N LEU A 310 -10.64 9.04 26.33
CA LEU A 310 -11.04 10.34 26.89
C LEU A 310 -12.54 10.43 27.19
N GLY A 311 -13.31 9.39 26.89
CA GLY A 311 -14.77 9.39 27.07
C GLY A 311 -15.46 10.51 26.26
N ILE A 312 -15.06 10.69 24.99
CA ILE A 312 -15.65 11.68 24.08
C ILE A 312 -16.56 10.95 23.10
N PRO A 313 -17.86 11.28 23.01
CA PRO A 313 -18.73 10.71 22.00
C PRO A 313 -18.24 10.97 20.58
N HIS A 314 -18.34 9.98 19.67
CA HIS A 314 -17.84 10.08 18.29
C HIS A 314 -18.27 11.37 17.59
N ARG A 315 -19.55 11.75 17.68
CA ARG A 315 -20.10 12.98 17.10
C ARG A 315 -19.48 14.27 17.64
N GLU A 316 -18.86 14.21 18.84
CA GLU A 316 -18.27 15.36 19.55
C GLU A 316 -16.75 15.39 19.41
N MET A 317 -16.14 14.35 18.84
CA MET A 317 -14.68 14.25 18.69
C MET A 317 -14.15 15.40 17.85
N VAL A 318 -14.74 15.68 16.68
CA VAL A 318 -14.41 16.80 15.75
C VAL A 318 -12.95 17.25 15.89
N TRP A 319 -12.02 16.30 15.84
CA TRP A 319 -10.62 16.50 16.25
C TRP A 319 -9.94 17.63 15.47
N GLU A 320 -10.33 17.84 14.20
CA GLU A 320 -9.83 18.94 13.39
C GLU A 320 -10.06 20.30 14.06
N GLU A 321 -11.28 20.53 14.55
CA GLU A 321 -11.65 21.79 15.23
C GLU A 321 -10.94 21.92 16.60
N ARG A 322 -10.85 20.82 17.36
CA ARG A 322 -10.15 20.77 18.64
C ARG A 322 -8.67 21.09 18.48
N CYS A 323 -8.00 20.46 17.50
CA CYS A 323 -6.59 20.70 17.20
C CYS A 323 -6.31 22.11 16.69
N SER A 324 -7.23 22.73 15.95
CA SER A 324 -7.04 24.08 15.41
C SER A 324 -7.03 25.17 16.47
N LYS A 325 -7.65 24.90 17.62
CA LYS A 325 -7.84 25.88 18.72
C LYS A 325 -6.91 25.65 19.92
N THR A 326 -6.08 24.62 19.85
CA THR A 326 -5.29 24.19 21.02
C THR A 326 -3.84 23.91 20.61
N GLU A 327 -2.90 24.38 21.38
CA GLU A 327 -1.50 23.94 21.33
C GLU A 327 -1.27 22.83 22.35
N SER A 328 -0.31 21.95 22.09
CA SER A 328 0.09 20.91 23.03
C SER A 328 1.26 21.35 23.89
N SER A 329 1.13 21.18 25.21
CA SER A 329 2.21 21.39 26.17
C SER A 329 3.18 20.21 26.27
N GLY A 330 2.76 19.01 25.80
CA GLY A 330 3.51 17.76 25.90
C GLY A 330 3.51 16.96 24.60
N VAL A 331 4.00 15.73 24.69
CA VAL A 331 4.10 14.77 23.60
C VAL A 331 3.29 13.52 23.92
N PHE A 332 2.50 13.05 22.96
CA PHE A 332 1.80 11.78 23.01
C PHE A 332 2.61 10.70 22.28
N PHE A 333 2.89 9.58 22.94
CA PHE A 333 3.51 8.40 22.34
C PHE A 333 2.43 7.38 21.96
N PRO A 334 2.21 7.07 20.65
CA PRO A 334 1.10 6.22 20.19
C PRO A 334 1.48 4.74 20.13
N GLY A 335 1.72 4.12 21.32
CA GLY A 335 2.23 2.74 21.41
C GLY A 335 1.21 1.63 21.20
N PHE A 336 -0.09 1.88 21.29
CA PHE A 336 -1.17 0.87 21.39
C PHE A 336 -1.29 -0.11 20.21
N TRP A 337 -0.91 0.28 19.00
CA TRP A 337 -0.81 -0.60 17.82
C TRP A 337 0.64 -0.95 17.47
N GLY A 338 1.59 -0.58 18.33
CA GLY A 338 3.01 -0.58 18.02
C GLY A 338 3.42 0.57 17.10
N ILE A 339 4.69 0.87 17.08
CA ILE A 339 5.29 1.84 16.18
C ILE A 339 5.83 1.08 14.96
N ALA A 340 5.32 1.37 13.76
CA ALA A 340 5.80 0.74 12.53
C ALA A 340 7.11 1.40 12.03
N ALA A 341 7.17 1.81 10.78
CA ALA A 341 8.36 2.43 10.22
C ALA A 341 8.74 3.73 10.97
N PRO A 342 10.03 3.99 11.10
CA PRO A 342 11.16 3.14 10.76
C PRO A 342 11.58 2.17 11.87
N TYR A 343 10.86 2.13 12.99
CA TYR A 343 11.30 1.51 14.26
C TYR A 343 10.90 0.03 14.44
N TRP A 344 9.73 -0.34 13.95
CA TRP A 344 9.14 -1.70 14.05
C TRP A 344 9.09 -2.27 15.47
N VAL A 345 8.60 -1.45 16.42
CA VAL A 345 8.47 -1.81 17.84
C VAL A 345 7.02 -2.15 18.17
N SER A 346 6.82 -3.30 18.81
CA SER A 346 5.51 -3.77 19.30
C SER A 346 5.48 -3.89 20.83
N GLY A 347 4.30 -4.10 21.40
CA GLY A 347 4.12 -4.36 22.84
C GLY A 347 4.29 -3.14 23.74
N LYS A 348 4.19 -1.93 23.17
CA LYS A 348 4.19 -0.67 23.92
C LYS A 348 2.77 -0.23 24.26
N SER A 349 2.63 0.54 25.33
CA SER A 349 1.41 1.26 25.67
C SER A 349 1.50 2.72 25.23
N ASN A 350 0.36 3.39 25.14
CA ASN A 350 0.35 4.84 24.99
C ASN A 350 0.88 5.52 26.26
N SER A 351 1.58 6.62 26.07
CA SER A 351 2.09 7.42 27.18
C SER A 351 2.07 8.91 26.88
N LEU A 352 1.94 9.72 27.94
CA LEU A 352 1.95 11.17 27.90
C LEU A 352 3.23 11.68 28.57
N HIS A 353 3.96 12.55 27.89
CA HIS A 353 5.23 13.09 28.35
C HIS A 353 5.22 14.61 28.35
N GLY A 354 5.73 15.22 29.42
CA GLY A 354 5.87 16.67 29.52
C GLY A 354 4.59 17.46 29.74
N PHE A 355 3.49 16.78 29.99
CA PHE A 355 2.22 17.42 30.36
C PHE A 355 2.16 17.82 31.83
N PRO A 356 1.31 18.83 32.20
CA PRO A 356 0.94 19.06 33.59
C PRO A 356 0.17 17.87 34.18
N ALA A 357 -0.03 17.83 35.49
CA ALA A 357 -0.66 16.69 36.16
C ALA A 357 -2.08 16.36 35.67
N ASN A 358 -2.81 17.33 35.17
CA ASN A 358 -4.15 17.17 34.59
C ASN A 358 -4.25 17.94 33.28
N PRO A 359 -3.75 17.35 32.17
CA PRO A 359 -3.82 18.01 30.86
C PRO A 359 -5.27 18.09 30.36
N GLU A 360 -5.60 19.13 29.64
CA GLU A 360 -6.90 19.23 28.97
C GLU A 360 -7.04 18.19 27.84
N LYS A 361 -8.26 17.67 27.65
CA LYS A 361 -8.54 16.67 26.62
C LYS A 361 -8.10 17.14 25.23
N ASN A 362 -8.27 18.42 24.91
CA ASN A 362 -7.89 18.97 23.62
C ASN A 362 -6.36 19.01 23.43
N GLU A 363 -5.58 19.21 24.49
CA GLU A 363 -4.11 19.14 24.44
C GLU A 363 -3.64 17.71 24.11
N ILE A 364 -4.28 16.70 24.72
CA ILE A 364 -3.98 15.28 24.44
C ILE A 364 -4.33 14.94 22.99
N ILE A 365 -5.49 15.38 22.48
CA ILE A 365 -5.90 15.16 21.09
C ILE A 365 -4.92 15.85 20.13
N ARG A 366 -4.49 17.07 20.44
CA ARG A 366 -3.50 17.80 19.65
C ARG A 366 -2.15 17.08 19.63
N ALA A 367 -1.65 16.64 20.78
CA ALA A 367 -0.40 15.87 20.84
C ALA A 367 -0.51 14.52 20.11
N GLY A 368 -1.67 13.87 20.19
CA GLY A 368 -1.95 12.67 19.40
C GLY A 368 -1.86 12.94 17.89
N MET A 369 -2.46 14.02 17.40
CA MET A 369 -2.32 14.46 16.03
C MET A 369 -0.84 14.75 15.66
N GLU A 370 -0.13 15.46 16.52
CA GLU A 370 1.31 15.79 16.29
C GLU A 370 2.18 14.53 16.22
N SER A 371 1.85 13.46 16.96
CA SER A 371 2.58 12.20 16.91
C SER A 371 2.58 11.56 15.53
N ILE A 372 1.50 11.71 14.76
CA ILE A 372 1.43 11.27 13.36
C ILE A 372 2.45 12.04 12.52
N GLY A 373 2.50 13.36 12.69
CA GLY A 373 3.48 14.21 11.99
C GLY A 373 4.93 13.88 12.35
N PHE A 374 5.23 13.57 13.60
CA PHE A 374 6.57 13.14 14.02
C PHE A 374 6.97 11.81 13.38
N LEU A 375 6.08 10.83 13.32
CA LEU A 375 6.38 9.56 12.64
C LEU A 375 6.59 9.74 11.14
N ILE A 376 5.84 10.63 10.48
CA ILE A 376 6.07 11.02 9.08
C ILE A 376 7.45 11.66 8.93
N HIS A 377 7.81 12.58 9.82
CA HIS A 377 9.13 13.20 9.84
C HIS A 377 10.24 12.17 9.98
N ASP A 378 10.10 11.20 10.88
CA ASP A 378 11.13 10.19 11.12
C ASP A 378 11.32 9.29 9.88
N ILE A 379 10.22 8.89 9.22
CA ILE A 379 10.29 8.14 7.95
C ILE A 379 11.00 8.97 6.87
N PHE A 380 10.54 10.21 6.65
CA PHE A 380 11.12 11.10 5.64
C PHE A 380 12.60 11.35 5.90
N SER A 381 12.96 11.66 7.14
CA SER A 381 14.34 11.93 7.53
C SER A 381 15.25 10.72 7.37
N THR A 382 14.73 9.50 7.62
CA THR A 382 15.46 8.25 7.40
C THR A 382 15.83 8.08 5.92
N VAL A 383 14.91 8.40 5.00
CA VAL A 383 15.22 8.38 3.56
C VAL A 383 16.19 9.52 3.20
N ASN A 384 15.89 10.73 3.68
CA ASN A 384 16.66 11.93 3.33
C ASN A 384 18.12 11.85 3.79
N HIS A 385 18.43 11.01 4.79
CA HIS A 385 19.80 10.75 5.23
C HIS A 385 20.59 9.92 4.21
N VAL A 386 19.91 9.05 3.45
CA VAL A 386 20.53 8.16 2.45
C VAL A 386 20.46 8.77 1.05
N GLN A 387 19.34 9.39 0.73
CA GLN A 387 19.07 10.04 -0.55
C GLN A 387 18.61 11.47 -0.26
N SER A 388 19.40 12.47 -0.65
CA SER A 388 19.04 13.89 -0.42
C SER A 388 17.80 14.27 -1.21
N LEU A 389 16.64 14.18 -0.58
CA LEU A 389 15.35 14.51 -1.17
C LEU A 389 15.09 16.02 -1.11
N SER A 390 14.66 16.60 -2.21
CA SER A 390 14.29 18.02 -2.30
C SER A 390 12.99 18.21 -3.10
N PRO A 391 11.87 17.59 -2.69
CA PRO A 391 10.63 17.74 -3.43
C PRO A 391 10.11 19.17 -3.30
N ASP A 392 9.61 19.74 -4.41
CA ASP A 392 8.98 21.07 -4.41
C ASP A 392 7.75 21.10 -3.49
N PHE A 393 7.02 20.00 -3.42
CA PHE A 393 5.91 19.77 -2.48
C PHE A 393 5.65 18.26 -2.31
N ILE A 394 4.96 17.92 -1.23
CA ILE A 394 4.53 16.53 -0.96
C ILE A 394 3.01 16.45 -1.18
N THR A 395 2.55 15.48 -1.98
CA THR A 395 1.13 15.25 -2.17
C THR A 395 0.54 14.46 -1.02
N VAL A 396 -0.62 14.87 -0.52
CA VAL A 396 -1.31 14.18 0.56
C VAL A 396 -2.72 13.78 0.16
N SER A 397 -3.15 12.64 0.68
CA SER A 397 -4.45 12.05 0.43
C SER A 397 -5.00 11.27 1.62
N GLY A 398 -6.26 10.84 1.50
CA GLY A 398 -6.94 10.01 2.49
C GLY A 398 -7.85 10.81 3.43
N GLY A 399 -8.73 10.10 4.14
CA GLY A 399 -9.75 10.71 5.00
C GLY A 399 -9.20 11.45 6.24
N GLY A 400 -7.93 11.18 6.61
CA GLY A 400 -7.21 11.89 7.67
C GLY A 400 -6.49 13.15 7.23
N ALA A 401 -6.54 13.50 5.94
CA ALA A 401 -5.93 14.71 5.38
C ALA A 401 -6.70 15.98 5.81
N ARG A 402 -6.60 16.34 7.09
CA ARG A 402 -7.26 17.50 7.71
C ARG A 402 -6.26 18.63 7.95
N THR A 403 -6.72 19.84 7.80
CA THR A 403 -5.88 21.05 7.82
C THR A 403 -4.88 21.14 8.98
N PRO A 404 -5.24 20.89 10.25
CA PRO A 404 -4.26 21.00 11.36
C PRO A 404 -3.11 20.00 11.24
N LEU A 405 -3.41 18.74 10.84
CA LEU A 405 -2.39 17.71 10.65
C LEU A 405 -1.49 18.04 9.45
N LEU A 406 -2.08 18.47 8.34
CA LEU A 406 -1.34 18.83 7.13
C LEU A 406 -0.43 20.05 7.37
N GLN A 407 -0.92 21.06 8.10
CA GLN A 407 -0.08 22.21 8.48
C GLN A 407 1.07 21.76 9.38
N PHE A 408 0.81 20.89 10.36
CA PHE A 408 1.86 20.39 11.23
C PHE A 408 2.90 19.56 10.46
N ILE A 409 2.48 18.70 9.51
CA ILE A 409 3.40 17.95 8.65
C ILE A 409 4.25 18.93 7.81
N SER A 410 3.63 19.93 7.18
CA SER A 410 4.36 20.96 6.43
C SER A 410 5.39 21.68 7.31
N ASP A 411 4.98 22.06 8.51
CA ASP A 411 5.82 22.77 9.48
C ASP A 411 7.01 21.91 9.94
N ILE A 412 6.77 20.63 10.26
CA ILE A 412 7.83 19.76 10.80
C ILE A 412 8.80 19.29 9.71
N LEU A 413 8.33 19.08 8.48
CA LEU A 413 9.18 18.74 7.33
C LEU A 413 9.85 19.96 6.70
N GLN A 414 9.31 21.16 6.87
CA GLN A 414 9.69 22.40 6.16
C GLN A 414 9.52 22.28 4.63
N ILE A 415 8.49 21.55 4.21
CA ILE A 415 8.15 21.32 2.80
C ILE A 415 6.66 21.66 2.60
N PRO A 416 6.30 22.32 1.49
CA PRO A 416 4.90 22.54 1.16
C PRO A 416 4.12 21.23 1.03
N ILE A 417 2.87 21.20 1.50
CA ILE A 417 1.96 20.07 1.39
C ILE A 417 0.82 20.40 0.43
N GLY A 418 0.66 19.60 -0.62
CA GLY A 418 -0.42 19.72 -1.58
C GLY A 418 -1.51 18.69 -1.34
N VAL A 419 -2.75 19.15 -1.12
CA VAL A 419 -3.91 18.26 -1.00
C VAL A 419 -4.39 17.88 -2.39
N SER A 420 -4.24 16.62 -2.76
CA SER A 420 -4.71 16.13 -4.06
C SER A 420 -6.22 16.23 -4.17
N SER A 421 -6.71 16.89 -5.21
CA SER A 421 -8.14 16.96 -5.53
C SER A 421 -8.71 15.67 -6.11
N MET A 422 -7.83 14.76 -6.56
CA MET A 422 -8.21 13.51 -7.21
C MET A 422 -8.67 12.46 -6.19
N LYS A 423 -9.85 11.89 -6.40
CA LYS A 423 -10.44 10.87 -5.52
C LYS A 423 -9.96 9.46 -5.82
N ASP A 424 -9.86 9.10 -7.09
CA ASP A 424 -9.60 7.72 -7.55
C ASP A 424 -8.18 7.58 -8.14
N LYS A 425 -7.17 7.82 -7.28
CA LYS A 425 -5.76 7.89 -7.65
C LYS A 425 -5.20 6.60 -8.20
N THR A 426 -5.59 5.47 -7.59
CA THR A 426 -5.22 4.14 -8.07
C THR A 426 -5.62 3.96 -9.53
N ALA A 427 -6.86 4.32 -9.86
CA ALA A 427 -7.35 4.21 -11.23
C ALA A 427 -6.60 5.13 -12.19
N MET A 428 -6.32 6.37 -11.78
CA MET A 428 -5.54 7.30 -12.60
C MET A 428 -4.10 6.83 -12.81
N GLY A 429 -3.48 6.22 -11.79
CA GLY A 429 -2.13 5.65 -11.93
C GLY A 429 -2.08 4.54 -12.98
N VAL A 430 -3.06 3.64 -12.97
CA VAL A 430 -3.18 2.60 -14.00
C VAL A 430 -3.44 3.20 -15.38
N PHE A 431 -4.33 4.20 -15.48
CA PHE A 431 -4.57 4.91 -16.74
C PHE A 431 -3.29 5.54 -17.29
N ASN A 432 -2.50 6.22 -16.46
CA ASN A 432 -1.22 6.80 -16.86
C ASN A 432 -0.25 5.73 -17.39
N LEU A 433 -0.17 4.58 -16.74
CA LEU A 433 0.67 3.46 -17.17
C LEU A 433 0.19 2.90 -18.53
N LEU A 434 -1.12 2.75 -18.75
CA LEU A 434 -1.67 2.34 -20.05
C LEU A 434 -1.32 3.35 -21.14
N LYS A 435 -1.34 4.65 -20.86
CA LYS A 435 -0.94 5.69 -21.81
C LYS A 435 0.54 5.62 -22.16
N ILE A 436 1.39 5.31 -21.18
CA ILE A 436 2.84 5.15 -21.41
C ILE A 436 3.12 3.90 -22.24
N SER A 437 2.38 2.81 -22.04
CA SER A 437 2.54 1.63 -22.89
C SER A 437 2.24 1.90 -24.37
N GLU A 438 1.47 2.95 -24.68
CA GLU A 438 1.17 3.38 -26.05
C GLU A 438 2.16 4.41 -26.59
N ASP A 439 2.55 5.35 -25.76
CA ASP A 439 3.48 6.44 -26.08
C ASP A 439 4.45 6.64 -24.92
N VAL A 440 5.67 6.18 -25.08
CA VAL A 440 6.75 6.33 -24.08
C VAL A 440 7.02 7.79 -23.70
N ASN A 441 6.66 8.75 -24.54
CA ASN A 441 6.78 10.18 -24.26
C ASN A 441 5.56 10.75 -23.51
N TRP A 442 4.54 9.94 -23.25
CA TRP A 442 3.40 10.39 -22.45
C TRP A 442 3.86 10.87 -21.08
N LYS A 443 3.46 12.07 -20.75
CA LYS A 443 3.68 12.63 -19.41
C LYS A 443 2.33 12.86 -18.76
N PRO A 444 2.10 12.26 -17.58
CA PRO A 444 0.90 12.54 -16.80
C PRO A 444 0.75 14.06 -16.57
N SER A 445 -0.46 14.55 -16.60
CA SER A 445 -0.73 15.94 -16.19
C SER A 445 -0.23 16.16 -14.77
N PRO A 446 0.33 17.34 -14.45
CA PRO A 446 0.72 17.66 -13.09
C PRO A 446 -0.43 17.43 -12.13
N THR A 447 -0.13 16.90 -10.95
CA THR A 447 -1.15 16.67 -9.93
C THR A 447 -1.81 17.97 -9.54
N SER A 448 -3.11 18.09 -9.79
CA SER A 448 -3.88 19.25 -9.32
C SER A 448 -4.07 19.14 -7.81
N CYS A 449 -3.62 20.15 -7.09
CA CYS A 449 -3.85 20.29 -5.65
C CYS A 449 -4.96 21.31 -5.41
N SER A 450 -5.96 20.93 -4.62
CA SER A 450 -7.05 21.83 -4.22
C SER A 450 -6.57 22.91 -3.23
N THR A 451 -5.52 22.59 -2.47
CA THR A 451 -4.94 23.46 -1.45
C THR A 451 -3.45 23.17 -1.32
N ILE A 452 -2.65 24.21 -1.16
CA ILE A 452 -1.23 24.10 -0.82
C ILE A 452 -1.02 24.79 0.53
N LEU A 453 -0.43 24.06 1.47
CA LEU A 453 -0.08 24.54 2.81
C LEU A 453 1.45 24.70 2.89
N ASN A 454 1.90 25.93 3.06
CA ASN A 454 3.30 26.24 3.24
C ASN A 454 3.70 26.15 4.70
N PRO A 455 4.99 25.86 5.02
CA PRO A 455 5.52 25.89 6.37
C PRO A 455 5.31 27.29 7.02
N LYS A 456 4.86 27.28 8.29
CA LYS A 456 4.66 28.50 9.09
C LYS A 456 5.49 28.51 10.37
N MET A 457 5.85 27.32 10.87
CA MET A 457 6.61 27.18 12.10
C MET A 457 8.05 27.65 11.89
N ASN A 458 8.53 28.48 12.78
CA ASN A 458 9.91 28.93 12.75
C ASN A 458 10.88 27.79 13.16
N LYS A 459 12.15 27.97 12.84
CA LYS A 459 13.19 26.95 13.08
C LYS A 459 13.36 26.59 14.56
N VAL A 460 13.22 27.57 15.47
CA VAL A 460 13.43 27.35 16.92
C VAL A 460 12.33 26.45 17.48
N ASP A 461 11.06 26.76 17.18
CA ASP A 461 9.93 25.97 17.67
C ASP A 461 9.92 24.57 17.07
N ARG A 462 10.27 24.45 15.78
CA ARG A 462 10.46 23.16 15.10
C ARG A 462 11.50 22.30 15.82
N MET A 463 12.68 22.84 16.05
CA MET A 463 13.77 22.12 16.74
C MET A 463 13.36 21.68 18.14
N LYS A 464 12.67 22.54 18.90
CA LYS A 464 12.15 22.21 20.24
C LYS A 464 11.18 21.04 20.21
N LYS A 465 10.23 21.03 19.25
CA LYS A 465 9.27 19.92 19.10
C LYS A 465 9.96 18.60 18.72
N LEU A 466 10.89 18.63 17.78
CA LEU A 466 11.66 17.44 17.37
C LEU A 466 12.54 16.91 18.51
N GLU A 467 13.17 17.79 19.28
CA GLU A 467 13.94 17.38 20.46
C GLU A 467 13.07 16.73 21.53
N SER A 468 11.88 17.28 21.77
CA SER A 468 10.92 16.71 22.72
C SER A 468 10.48 15.32 22.27
N TRP A 469 10.14 15.13 21.00
CA TRP A 469 9.82 13.82 20.42
C TRP A 469 10.96 12.82 20.56
N ARG A 470 12.19 13.23 20.25
CA ARG A 470 13.38 12.38 20.39
C ARG A 470 13.61 11.92 21.83
N LYS A 471 13.44 12.82 22.82
CA LYS A 471 13.52 12.48 24.24
C LYS A 471 12.48 11.42 24.63
N VAL A 472 11.27 11.53 24.10
CA VAL A 472 10.20 10.54 24.32
C VAL A 472 10.57 9.19 23.74
N LEU A 473 11.04 9.12 22.50
CA LEU A 473 11.51 7.85 21.89
C LEU A 473 12.57 7.17 22.77
N ILE A 474 13.58 7.92 23.22
CA ILE A 474 14.63 7.39 24.08
C ILE A 474 14.07 6.89 25.42
N SER A 475 13.16 7.64 26.05
CA SER A 475 12.52 7.22 27.31
C SER A 475 11.66 5.96 27.16
N GLU A 476 11.12 5.73 25.98
CA GLU A 476 10.40 4.51 25.61
C GLU A 476 11.34 3.37 25.15
N GLY A 477 12.65 3.56 25.21
CA GLY A 477 13.65 2.56 24.83
C GLY A 477 13.80 2.39 23.32
N ILE A 478 13.43 3.40 22.54
CA ILE A 478 13.54 3.40 21.07
C ILE A 478 14.70 4.30 20.69
N GLN A 479 15.66 3.76 19.93
CA GLN A 479 16.77 4.55 19.38
C GLN A 479 16.26 5.36 18.19
N PRO A 480 16.33 6.71 18.22
CA PRO A 480 16.03 7.52 17.05
C PRO A 480 16.95 7.17 15.88
N THR A 481 16.38 7.04 14.69
CA THR A 481 17.11 6.63 13.47
C THR A 481 18.16 7.64 13.02
N ILE A 482 18.07 8.90 13.48
CA ILE A 482 18.99 9.98 13.13
C ILE A 482 19.40 10.73 14.40
N SER A 483 20.70 10.75 14.67
CA SER A 483 21.33 11.67 15.60
C SER A 483 21.70 12.96 14.85
N GLN A 484 20.84 13.96 14.92
CA GLN A 484 20.82 15.31 14.35
C GLN A 484 20.19 15.47 13.00
#